data_536926ef73cf0701833550277c97c1cb
#
_entry.id   536926ef73cf0701833550277c97c1cb
#
_cell.length_a   1.000
_cell.length_b   1.000
_cell.length_c   1.000
_cell.angle_alpha   90.00
_cell.angle_beta   90.00
_cell.angle_gamma   90.00
#
_symmetry.space_group_name_H-M   'P 1'
#
loop_
_entity.id
_entity.type
_entity.pdbx_description
1 polymer ?
#
loop_
_entity_poly.entity_id
_entity_poly.type
_entity_poly.pdbx_seq_one_letter_code
_entity_poly.pdbx_strand_id
1 'polypeptide(L)'
;MTTAASIRSIPSHAIDSIAVSARNICASLRNVEVLHDISLQLPLACWTSIVGPNGAGKSTLLKVLAGLLPYRGEVALLGHAVGNLKPKQRAVQLSWLGQNEASADDLTAYDVTMLGRLPHQAWLAPPSAQDHAAVEHALRTTHAWDWRSRTLGQLSGGERQRVLLARALAVEADVLLMDEPLANLDPPHQTDWLLTVKALVVSGKTVVSVLHEVSFALQADALVVMAQGCVTHQGGCGDAATHRALEAVFDQRIAVHHLAGQWLALPKL
;
A
#
# COMPACT_ATOMS: atom_id res chain seq x y z
N MET A 1 8.81 35.82 2.40
CA MET A 1 7.67 35.61 1.51
C MET A 1 7.56 34.11 1.28
N THR A 2 6.76 33.46 2.09
CA THR A 2 6.62 31.97 2.12
C THR A 2 5.42 31.63 1.28
N THR A 3 5.66 30.95 0.17
CA THR A 3 4.62 30.49 -0.77
C THR A 3 3.78 29.42 -0.09
N ALA A 4 2.52 29.70 0.17
CA ALA A 4 1.56 28.74 0.66
C ALA A 4 1.39 27.62 -0.37
N ALA A 5 1.72 26.38 0.03
CA ALA A 5 1.43 25.18 -0.75
C ALA A 5 -0.08 25.03 -0.84
N SER A 6 -0.63 25.27 -2.02
CA SER A 6 -2.04 25.07 -2.37
C SER A 6 -2.42 23.61 -2.12
N ILE A 7 -3.38 23.38 -1.24
CA ILE A 7 -4.07 22.10 -1.09
C ILE A 7 -4.72 21.80 -2.44
N ARG A 8 -4.13 20.87 -3.19
CA ARG A 8 -4.72 20.38 -4.45
C ARG A 8 -5.95 19.56 -4.08
N SER A 9 -7.13 20.08 -4.42
CA SER A 9 -8.35 19.28 -4.56
C SER A 9 -8.05 18.11 -5.51
N ILE A 10 -8.56 16.90 -5.18
CA ILE A 10 -8.51 15.73 -6.07
C ILE A 10 -8.96 16.19 -7.45
N PRO A 11 -8.17 15.98 -8.53
CA PRO A 11 -8.60 16.38 -9.85
C PRO A 11 -9.89 15.64 -10.18
N SER A 12 -10.97 16.34 -10.53
CA SER A 12 -12.30 15.78 -10.80
C SER A 12 -12.28 14.67 -11.87
N HIS A 13 -11.27 14.60 -12.71
CA HIS A 13 -11.06 13.52 -13.70
C HIS A 13 -10.50 12.20 -13.12
N ALA A 14 -9.94 12.17 -11.91
CA ALA A 14 -9.46 10.93 -11.28
C ALA A 14 -10.59 10.13 -10.62
N ILE A 15 -11.75 10.73 -10.41
CA ILE A 15 -12.91 10.09 -9.76
C ILE A 15 -13.63 9.14 -10.72
N ASP A 16 -13.45 9.28 -12.04
CA ASP A 16 -14.16 8.48 -13.06
C ASP A 16 -13.44 7.17 -13.44
N SER A 17 -12.20 6.94 -12.99
CA SER A 17 -11.46 5.73 -13.31
C SER A 17 -11.03 4.97 -12.05
N ILE A 18 -11.40 3.69 -11.99
CA ILE A 18 -11.19 2.82 -10.84
C ILE A 18 -9.99 1.91 -11.09
N ALA A 19 -9.01 1.92 -10.18
CA ALA A 19 -7.85 1.03 -10.22
C ALA A 19 -8.19 -0.37 -9.71
N VAL A 20 -8.88 -0.43 -8.56
CA VAL A 20 -9.29 -1.70 -7.94
C VAL A 20 -10.73 -1.58 -7.50
N SER A 21 -11.56 -2.55 -7.85
CA SER A 21 -12.92 -2.67 -7.32
C SER A 21 -13.15 -4.03 -6.70
N ALA A 22 -13.94 -4.04 -5.63
CA ALA A 22 -14.40 -5.24 -4.96
C ALA A 22 -15.92 -5.18 -4.78
N ARG A 23 -16.61 -6.32 -5.02
CA ARG A 23 -18.06 -6.44 -4.87
C ARG A 23 -18.41 -7.70 -4.11
N ASN A 24 -19.19 -7.55 -3.04
CA ASN A 24 -19.71 -8.62 -2.19
C ASN A 24 -18.63 -9.62 -1.75
N ILE A 25 -17.47 -9.11 -1.33
CA ILE A 25 -16.34 -9.94 -0.94
C ILE A 25 -16.58 -10.56 0.43
N CYS A 26 -16.54 -11.87 0.47
CA CYS A 26 -16.44 -12.66 1.69
C CYS A 26 -15.18 -13.52 1.64
N ALA A 27 -14.43 -13.59 2.73
CA ALA A 27 -13.22 -14.39 2.80
C ALA A 27 -13.04 -15.02 4.19
N SER A 28 -12.49 -16.23 4.21
CA SER A 28 -12.25 -17.00 5.45
C SER A 28 -10.76 -17.30 5.62
N LEU A 29 -10.29 -17.27 6.86
CA LEU A 29 -8.98 -17.75 7.27
C LEU A 29 -9.17 -18.92 8.23
N ARG A 30 -8.56 -20.08 7.93
CA ARG A 30 -8.66 -21.30 8.78
C ARG A 30 -10.12 -21.62 9.17
N ASN A 31 -11.03 -21.55 8.18
CA ASN A 31 -12.48 -21.80 8.33
C ASN A 31 -13.25 -20.79 9.20
N VAL A 32 -12.64 -19.65 9.56
CA VAL A 32 -13.35 -18.55 10.21
C VAL A 32 -13.55 -17.44 9.17
N GLU A 33 -14.80 -17.03 8.95
CA GLU A 33 -15.09 -15.91 8.05
C GLU A 33 -14.58 -14.61 8.69
N VAL A 34 -13.73 -13.88 7.96
CA VAL A 34 -13.03 -12.67 8.43
C VAL A 34 -13.52 -11.44 7.69
N LEU A 35 -13.93 -11.59 6.43
CA LEU A 35 -14.48 -10.51 5.63
C LEU A 35 -15.95 -10.80 5.31
N HIS A 36 -16.81 -9.81 5.53
CA HIS A 36 -18.26 -9.93 5.44
C HIS A 36 -18.79 -8.91 4.43
N ASP A 37 -19.18 -9.37 3.24
CA ASP A 37 -19.88 -8.61 2.20
C ASP A 37 -19.25 -7.24 1.89
N ILE A 38 -17.93 -7.22 1.68
CA ILE A 38 -17.20 -5.98 1.40
C ILE A 38 -17.40 -5.56 -0.06
N SER A 39 -17.85 -4.31 -0.24
CA SER A 39 -17.88 -3.64 -1.54
C SER A 39 -17.17 -2.29 -1.44
N LEU A 40 -16.20 -2.02 -2.34
CA LEU A 40 -15.43 -0.79 -2.37
C LEU A 40 -14.88 -0.49 -3.77
N GLN A 41 -14.48 0.74 -4.00
CA GLN A 41 -13.83 1.21 -5.22
C GLN A 41 -12.63 2.09 -4.87
N LEU A 42 -11.45 1.75 -5.41
CA LEU A 42 -10.22 2.49 -5.18
C LEU A 42 -9.85 3.23 -6.47
N PRO A 43 -9.77 4.58 -6.43
CA PRO A 43 -9.52 5.40 -7.61
C PRO A 43 -8.11 5.18 -8.18
N LEU A 44 -7.96 5.40 -9.49
CA LEU A 44 -6.66 5.48 -10.18
C LEU A 44 -5.86 6.72 -9.71
N ALA A 45 -4.53 6.61 -9.76
CA ALA A 45 -3.60 7.70 -9.46
C ALA A 45 -3.91 8.38 -8.11
N CYS A 46 -4.24 7.57 -7.12
CA CYS A 46 -4.68 8.01 -5.79
C CYS A 46 -4.00 7.16 -4.73
N TRP A 47 -3.67 7.74 -3.60
CA TRP A 47 -3.27 7.00 -2.41
C TRP A 47 -4.48 6.80 -1.50
N THR A 48 -4.89 5.55 -1.35
CA THR A 48 -5.94 5.16 -0.37
C THR A 48 -5.30 4.42 0.79
N SER A 49 -5.58 4.85 2.02
CA SER A 49 -5.15 4.12 3.22
C SER A 49 -6.33 3.35 3.83
N ILE A 50 -6.08 2.10 4.25
CA ILE A 50 -7.03 1.23 4.94
C ILE A 50 -6.71 1.28 6.43
N VAL A 51 -7.65 1.68 7.25
CA VAL A 51 -7.49 1.86 8.70
C VAL A 51 -8.59 1.16 9.48
N GLY A 52 -8.34 0.90 10.75
CA GLY A 52 -9.28 0.27 11.68
C GLY A 52 -8.56 -0.48 12.79
N PRO A 53 -9.26 -0.95 13.82
CA PRO A 53 -8.66 -1.68 14.95
C PRO A 53 -7.98 -2.98 14.53
N ASN A 54 -7.17 -3.54 15.43
CA ASN A 54 -6.56 -4.84 15.19
C ASN A 54 -7.65 -5.91 15.06
N GLY A 55 -7.46 -6.84 14.13
CA GLY A 55 -8.46 -7.87 13.83
C GLY A 55 -9.62 -7.40 12.93
N ALA A 56 -9.67 -6.15 12.47
CA ALA A 56 -10.71 -5.65 11.56
C ALA A 56 -10.71 -6.27 10.15
N GLY A 57 -9.71 -7.10 9.80
CA GLY A 57 -9.63 -7.76 8.50
C GLY A 57 -8.83 -7.02 7.44
N LYS A 58 -8.12 -5.92 7.78
CA LYS A 58 -7.39 -5.05 6.84
C LYS A 58 -6.40 -5.80 5.95
N SER A 59 -5.47 -6.55 6.56
CA SER A 59 -4.46 -7.34 5.82
C SER A 59 -5.10 -8.47 5.01
N THR A 60 -6.22 -9.03 5.50
CA THR A 60 -6.99 -10.04 4.76
C THR A 60 -7.63 -9.42 3.52
N LEU A 61 -8.24 -8.24 3.64
CA LEU A 61 -8.79 -7.50 2.51
C LEU A 61 -7.70 -7.20 1.48
N LEU A 62 -6.56 -6.66 1.92
CA LEU A 62 -5.46 -6.33 1.02
C LEU A 62 -4.95 -7.56 0.26
N LYS A 63 -4.82 -8.73 0.93
CA LYS A 63 -4.45 -10.01 0.28
C LYS A 63 -5.51 -10.50 -0.70
N VAL A 64 -6.80 -10.29 -0.42
CA VAL A 64 -7.89 -10.61 -1.36
C VAL A 64 -7.80 -9.73 -2.60
N LEU A 65 -7.60 -8.41 -2.44
CA LEU A 65 -7.43 -7.48 -3.56
C LEU A 65 -6.21 -7.84 -4.42
N ALA A 66 -5.14 -8.35 -3.79
CA ALA A 66 -3.95 -8.87 -4.50
C ALA A 66 -4.19 -10.22 -5.18
N GLY A 67 -5.31 -10.90 -4.93
CA GLY A 67 -5.57 -12.27 -5.41
C GLY A 67 -4.65 -13.32 -4.75
N LEU A 68 -4.20 -13.06 -3.52
CA LEU A 68 -3.33 -13.95 -2.73
C LEU A 68 -4.11 -14.84 -1.76
N LEU A 69 -5.40 -14.58 -1.57
CA LEU A 69 -6.29 -15.40 -0.74
C LEU A 69 -7.54 -15.77 -1.52
N PRO A 70 -8.12 -16.98 -1.29
CA PRO A 70 -9.41 -17.34 -1.81
C PRO A 70 -10.52 -16.45 -1.24
N TYR A 71 -11.51 -16.12 -2.07
CA TYR A 71 -12.65 -15.29 -1.68
C TYR A 71 -13.89 -15.66 -2.49
N ARG A 72 -15.08 -15.25 -2.01
CA ARG A 72 -16.32 -15.18 -2.78
C ARG A 72 -16.59 -13.73 -3.16
N GLY A 73 -17.28 -13.49 -4.25
CA GLY A 73 -17.53 -12.17 -4.81
C GLY A 73 -16.64 -11.86 -6.01
N GLU A 74 -16.49 -10.60 -6.35
CA GLU A 74 -15.75 -10.13 -7.53
C GLU A 74 -14.69 -9.12 -7.15
N VAL A 75 -13.46 -9.31 -7.64
CA VAL A 75 -12.37 -8.31 -7.58
C VAL A 75 -11.93 -8.01 -9.01
N ALA A 76 -11.88 -6.74 -9.37
CA ALA A 76 -11.29 -6.29 -10.63
C ALA A 76 -10.10 -5.37 -10.39
N LEU A 77 -9.06 -5.54 -11.21
CA LEU A 77 -7.84 -4.75 -11.28
C LEU A 77 -7.77 -4.09 -12.65
N LEU A 78 -7.72 -2.77 -12.70
CA LEU A 78 -7.67 -1.99 -13.95
C LEU A 78 -8.74 -2.43 -14.95
N GLY A 79 -9.97 -2.68 -14.48
CA GLY A 79 -11.10 -3.13 -15.28
C GLY A 79 -11.13 -4.62 -15.62
N HIS A 80 -10.13 -5.41 -15.24
CA HIS A 80 -10.06 -6.86 -15.48
C HIS A 80 -10.33 -7.67 -14.22
N ALA A 81 -11.22 -8.67 -14.30
CA ALA A 81 -11.45 -9.57 -13.16
C ALA A 81 -10.14 -10.29 -12.77
N VAL A 82 -9.74 -10.16 -11.50
CA VAL A 82 -8.47 -10.70 -10.98
C VAL A 82 -8.36 -12.21 -11.17
N GLY A 83 -9.49 -12.94 -11.04
CA GLY A 83 -9.54 -14.38 -11.25
C GLY A 83 -9.27 -14.81 -12.70
N ASN A 84 -9.44 -13.92 -13.68
CA ASN A 84 -9.22 -14.19 -15.11
C ASN A 84 -7.80 -13.81 -15.57
N LEU A 85 -7.06 -13.04 -14.77
CA LEU A 85 -5.69 -12.64 -15.08
C LEU A 85 -4.73 -13.81 -14.85
N LYS A 86 -3.88 -14.08 -15.85
CA LYS A 86 -2.76 -15.01 -15.63
C LYS A 86 -1.84 -14.44 -14.53
N PRO A 87 -1.21 -15.27 -13.69
CA PRO A 87 -0.35 -14.81 -12.58
C PRO A 87 0.69 -13.77 -13.01
N LYS A 88 1.34 -13.98 -14.15
CA LYS A 88 2.34 -13.05 -14.69
C LYS A 88 1.72 -11.70 -15.11
N GLN A 89 0.54 -11.70 -15.75
CA GLN A 89 -0.14 -10.48 -16.13
C GLN A 89 -0.53 -9.65 -14.90
N ARG A 90 -1.07 -10.31 -13.86
CA ARG A 90 -1.39 -9.65 -12.60
C ARG A 90 -0.14 -9.09 -11.93
N ALA A 91 0.96 -9.85 -11.89
CA ALA A 91 2.20 -9.47 -11.23
C ALA A 91 2.93 -8.28 -11.91
N VAL A 92 2.68 -8.01 -13.19
CA VAL A 92 3.15 -6.79 -13.87
C VAL A 92 2.29 -5.57 -13.50
N GLN A 93 0.98 -5.76 -13.30
CA GLN A 93 0.05 -4.65 -13.04
C GLN A 93 -0.08 -4.30 -11.56
N LEU A 94 0.20 -5.26 -10.67
CA LEU A 94 0.04 -5.12 -9.23
C LEU A 94 1.28 -5.59 -8.50
N SER A 95 1.88 -4.69 -7.74
CA SER A 95 2.98 -4.98 -6.81
C SER A 95 2.46 -5.15 -5.39
N TRP A 96 3.11 -6.02 -4.64
CA TRP A 96 2.77 -6.39 -3.28
C TRP A 96 3.95 -6.20 -2.33
N LEU A 97 3.73 -5.46 -1.24
CA LEU A 97 4.62 -5.42 -0.08
C LEU A 97 3.86 -5.97 1.14
N GLY A 98 4.21 -7.16 1.57
CA GLY A 98 3.56 -7.84 2.71
C GLY A 98 4.22 -7.52 4.04
N GLN A 99 3.45 -7.74 5.11
CA GLN A 99 3.98 -7.73 6.47
C GLN A 99 4.83 -8.99 6.71
N ASN A 100 6.00 -8.84 7.34
CA ASN A 100 6.87 -9.96 7.76
C ASN A 100 7.09 -11.03 6.68
N GLU A 101 7.40 -10.60 5.46
CA GLU A 101 7.72 -11.55 4.41
C GLU A 101 8.95 -12.40 4.79
N ALA A 102 8.76 -13.72 4.74
CA ALA A 102 9.87 -14.66 4.85
C ALA A 102 10.80 -14.41 3.66
N SER A 103 11.94 -13.84 3.92
CA SER A 103 12.97 -13.58 2.91
C SER A 103 14.13 -14.53 3.17
N ALA A 104 14.78 -14.94 2.10
CA ALA A 104 16.01 -15.69 2.18
C ALA A 104 17.10 -14.76 2.76
N ASP A 105 17.44 -14.93 4.01
CA ASP A 105 18.44 -14.12 4.72
C ASP A 105 19.82 -14.12 4.05
N ASP A 106 20.09 -15.13 3.22
CA ASP A 106 21.33 -15.31 2.46
C ASP A 106 21.38 -14.52 1.13
N LEU A 107 20.25 -14.01 0.64
CA LEU A 107 20.21 -13.19 -0.58
C LEU A 107 20.68 -11.76 -0.30
N THR A 108 21.44 -11.20 -1.25
CA THR A 108 21.84 -9.78 -1.17
C THR A 108 20.63 -8.85 -1.36
N ALA A 109 20.74 -7.62 -0.88
CA ALA A 109 19.70 -6.59 -1.10
C ALA A 109 19.44 -6.38 -2.61
N TYR A 110 20.47 -6.49 -3.44
CA TYR A 110 20.36 -6.43 -4.90
C TYR A 110 19.56 -7.60 -5.45
N ASP A 111 19.88 -8.84 -5.05
CA ASP A 111 19.17 -10.04 -5.52
C ASP A 111 17.71 -10.03 -5.10
N VAL A 112 17.42 -9.65 -3.85
CA VAL A 112 16.04 -9.51 -3.37
C VAL A 112 15.27 -8.47 -4.18
N THR A 113 15.89 -7.33 -4.49
CA THR A 113 15.24 -6.30 -5.32
C THR A 113 15.03 -6.79 -6.74
N MET A 114 15.96 -7.58 -7.29
CA MET A 114 15.86 -8.19 -8.62
C MET A 114 14.67 -9.17 -8.72
N LEU A 115 14.23 -9.81 -7.63
CA LEU A 115 13.01 -10.62 -7.63
C LEU A 115 11.78 -9.82 -8.08
N GLY A 116 11.76 -8.50 -7.85
CA GLY A 116 10.72 -7.62 -8.37
C GLY A 116 10.63 -7.57 -9.89
N ARG A 117 11.69 -7.97 -10.60
CA ARG A 117 11.73 -8.00 -12.07
C ARG A 117 11.26 -9.30 -12.69
N LEU A 118 11.05 -10.37 -11.89
CA LEU A 118 10.59 -11.68 -12.40
C LEU A 118 9.35 -11.61 -13.30
N PRO A 119 8.34 -10.76 -13.03
CA PRO A 119 7.19 -10.63 -13.93
C PRO A 119 7.54 -10.13 -15.33
N HIS A 120 8.64 -9.39 -15.49
CA HIS A 120 9.08 -8.83 -16.78
C HIS A 120 10.00 -9.76 -17.56
N GLN A 121 10.65 -10.71 -16.89
CA GLN A 121 11.62 -11.60 -17.52
C GLN A 121 10.94 -12.74 -18.29
N ALA A 122 11.56 -13.15 -19.38
CA ALA A 122 11.19 -14.40 -20.05
C ALA A 122 11.68 -15.60 -19.21
N TRP A 123 11.05 -16.75 -19.41
CA TRP A 123 11.41 -17.97 -18.68
C TRP A 123 12.89 -18.33 -18.95
N LEU A 124 13.67 -18.48 -17.89
CA LEU A 124 15.10 -18.78 -17.90
C LEU A 124 15.99 -17.73 -18.62
N ALA A 125 15.48 -16.56 -18.97
CA ALA A 125 16.33 -15.50 -19.51
C ALA A 125 17.11 -14.79 -18.39
N PRO A 126 18.37 -14.39 -18.64
CA PRO A 126 19.11 -13.53 -17.72
C PRO A 126 18.43 -12.15 -17.62
N PRO A 127 18.63 -11.42 -16.50
CA PRO A 127 18.16 -10.05 -16.37
C PRO A 127 18.68 -9.16 -17.50
N SER A 128 17.81 -8.30 -18.03
CA SER A 128 18.15 -7.33 -19.08
C SER A 128 18.81 -6.07 -18.48
N ALA A 129 19.39 -5.21 -19.32
CA ALA A 129 19.88 -3.91 -18.89
C ALA A 129 18.77 -3.04 -18.26
N GLN A 130 17.54 -3.17 -18.73
CA GLN A 130 16.37 -2.49 -18.15
C GLN A 130 16.05 -3.00 -16.73
N ASP A 131 16.18 -4.33 -16.50
CA ASP A 131 15.96 -4.90 -15.17
C ASP A 131 17.02 -4.39 -14.17
N HIS A 132 18.28 -4.34 -14.57
CA HIS A 132 19.35 -3.78 -13.76
C HIS A 132 19.12 -2.27 -13.45
N ALA A 133 18.70 -1.49 -14.43
CA ALA A 133 18.38 -0.06 -14.24
C ALA A 133 17.20 0.14 -13.29
N ALA A 134 16.13 -0.68 -13.40
CA ALA A 134 14.97 -0.61 -12.51
C ALA A 134 15.35 -0.98 -11.06
N VAL A 135 16.20 -1.98 -10.86
CA VAL A 135 16.70 -2.36 -9.54
C VAL A 135 17.56 -1.26 -8.92
N GLU A 136 18.49 -0.67 -9.69
CA GLU A 136 19.30 0.44 -9.20
C GLU A 136 18.42 1.64 -8.82
N HIS A 137 17.47 2.01 -9.67
CA HIS A 137 16.54 3.10 -9.40
C HIS A 137 15.74 2.84 -8.11
N ALA A 138 15.18 1.65 -7.94
CA ALA A 138 14.39 1.29 -6.76
C ALA A 138 15.23 1.33 -5.48
N LEU A 139 16.45 0.77 -5.48
CA LEU A 139 17.35 0.80 -4.33
C LEU A 139 17.80 2.24 -3.98
N ARG A 140 18.01 3.10 -4.97
CA ARG A 140 18.33 4.53 -4.72
C ARG A 140 17.14 5.28 -4.15
N THR A 141 15.93 5.06 -4.68
CA THR A 141 14.68 5.67 -4.20
C THR A 141 14.42 5.33 -2.73
N THR A 142 14.77 4.13 -2.29
CA THR A 142 14.57 3.69 -0.90
C THR A 142 15.82 3.90 -0.01
N HIS A 143 16.85 4.62 -0.50
CA HIS A 143 18.11 4.82 0.22
C HIS A 143 18.79 3.50 0.65
N ALA A 144 18.66 2.44 -0.16
CA ALA A 144 19.22 1.11 0.12
C ALA A 144 20.40 0.74 -0.79
N TRP A 145 20.80 1.61 -1.73
CA TRP A 145 21.83 1.33 -2.73
C TRP A 145 23.19 0.96 -2.13
N ASP A 146 23.58 1.60 -1.05
CA ASP A 146 24.89 1.36 -0.42
C ASP A 146 24.98 -0.02 0.25
N TRP A 147 23.85 -0.65 0.49
CA TRP A 147 23.76 -2.01 1.06
C TRP A 147 23.52 -3.09 0.00
N ARG A 148 23.52 -2.77 -1.27
CA ARG A 148 23.14 -3.69 -2.36
C ARG A 148 23.88 -5.04 -2.34
N SER A 149 25.12 -5.09 -1.83
CA SER A 149 25.93 -6.31 -1.70
C SER A 149 25.83 -6.99 -0.33
N ARG A 150 25.12 -6.39 0.66
CA ARG A 150 24.89 -7.03 1.96
C ARG A 150 23.74 -8.01 1.85
N THR A 151 23.82 -9.13 2.56
CA THR A 151 22.70 -10.07 2.67
C THR A 151 21.62 -9.51 3.59
N LEU A 152 20.36 -9.92 3.40
CA LEU A 152 19.25 -9.44 4.23
C LEU A 152 19.43 -9.75 5.72
N GLY A 153 20.08 -10.87 6.04
CA GLY A 153 20.38 -11.24 7.43
C GLY A 153 21.39 -10.30 8.11
N GLN A 154 22.16 -9.51 7.35
CA GLN A 154 23.10 -8.50 7.86
C GLN A 154 22.46 -7.13 8.06
N LEU A 155 21.19 -6.94 7.66
CA LEU A 155 20.50 -5.67 7.72
C LEU A 155 19.66 -5.56 9.00
N SER A 156 19.58 -4.36 9.54
CA SER A 156 18.60 -4.03 10.58
C SER A 156 17.16 -4.15 10.04
N GLY A 157 16.17 -4.20 10.94
CA GLY A 157 14.76 -4.29 10.55
C GLY A 157 14.33 -3.16 9.59
N GLY A 158 14.76 -1.92 9.86
CA GLY A 158 14.46 -0.77 9.01
C GLY A 158 15.19 -0.79 7.66
N GLU A 159 16.46 -1.20 7.64
CA GLU A 159 17.23 -1.41 6.40
C GLU A 159 16.57 -2.50 5.53
N ARG A 160 16.19 -3.62 6.15
CA ARG A 160 15.48 -4.71 5.48
C ARG A 160 14.14 -4.24 4.89
N GLN A 161 13.36 -3.46 5.65
CA GLN A 161 12.08 -2.92 5.18
C GLN A 161 12.25 -2.03 3.93
N ARG A 162 13.31 -1.23 3.87
CA ARG A 162 13.64 -0.41 2.70
C ARG A 162 14.02 -1.24 1.48
N VAL A 163 14.73 -2.35 1.66
CA VAL A 163 15.03 -3.30 0.56
C VAL A 163 13.76 -3.99 0.07
N LEU A 164 12.85 -4.39 0.96
CA LEU A 164 11.57 -5.00 0.57
C LEU A 164 10.68 -3.99 -0.17
N LEU A 165 10.69 -2.71 0.24
CA LEU A 165 10.04 -1.63 -0.51
C LEU A 165 10.69 -1.46 -1.89
N ALA A 166 12.03 -1.46 -1.98
CA ALA A 166 12.74 -1.39 -3.27
C ALA A 166 12.33 -2.53 -4.20
N ARG A 167 12.20 -3.76 -3.69
CA ARG A 167 11.71 -4.89 -4.46
C ARG A 167 10.30 -4.64 -5.01
N ALA A 168 9.40 -4.11 -4.19
CA ALA A 168 8.05 -3.78 -4.62
C ALA A 168 8.03 -2.67 -5.69
N LEU A 169 8.88 -1.65 -5.55
CA LEU A 169 9.03 -0.57 -6.54
C LEU A 169 9.66 -1.05 -7.85
N ALA A 170 10.60 -1.99 -7.78
CA ALA A 170 11.26 -2.54 -8.96
C ALA A 170 10.31 -3.28 -9.92
N VAL A 171 9.12 -3.67 -9.45
CA VAL A 171 8.05 -4.19 -10.33
C VAL A 171 7.57 -3.14 -11.33
N GLU A 172 7.62 -1.85 -10.99
CA GLU A 172 7.10 -0.72 -11.80
C GLU A 172 5.59 -0.83 -12.10
N ALA A 173 4.85 -1.58 -11.28
CA ALA A 173 3.41 -1.80 -11.44
C ALA A 173 2.60 -0.49 -11.37
N ASP A 174 1.39 -0.50 -11.94
CA ASP A 174 0.47 0.64 -11.87
C ASP A 174 -0.26 0.72 -10.53
N VAL A 175 -0.42 -0.42 -9.85
CA VAL A 175 -1.04 -0.53 -8.53
C VAL A 175 -0.05 -1.13 -7.54
N LEU A 176 0.17 -0.45 -6.41
CA LEU A 176 1.03 -0.91 -5.32
C LEU A 176 0.20 -1.11 -4.05
N LEU A 177 0.14 -2.34 -3.56
CA LEU A 177 -0.51 -2.70 -2.30
C LEU A 177 0.54 -2.93 -1.23
N MET A 178 0.42 -2.25 -0.07
CA MET A 178 1.40 -2.29 1.02
C MET A 178 0.71 -2.59 2.36
N ASP A 179 1.14 -3.67 3.01
CA ASP A 179 0.66 -4.07 4.33
C ASP A 179 1.69 -3.67 5.40
N GLU A 180 1.36 -2.66 6.20
CA GLU A 180 2.20 -2.08 7.25
C GLU A 180 3.61 -1.65 6.79
N PRO A 181 3.72 -0.82 5.75
CA PRO A 181 5.02 -0.45 5.16
C PRO A 181 5.93 0.35 6.09
N LEU A 182 5.38 0.96 7.15
CA LEU A 182 6.13 1.78 8.12
C LEU A 182 6.72 0.95 9.27
N ALA A 183 6.44 -0.36 9.33
CA ALA A 183 6.94 -1.21 10.39
C ALA A 183 8.48 -1.17 10.46
N ASN A 184 9.02 -0.98 11.67
CA ASN A 184 10.46 -0.89 11.96
C ASN A 184 11.19 0.31 11.33
N LEU A 185 10.50 1.29 10.73
CA LEU A 185 11.10 2.52 10.25
C LEU A 185 11.12 3.58 11.36
N ASP A 186 12.24 4.26 11.50
CA ASP A 186 12.37 5.45 12.34
C ASP A 186 11.73 6.70 11.67
N PRO A 187 11.45 7.78 12.40
CA PRO A 187 10.72 8.95 11.89
C PRO A 187 11.30 9.57 10.60
N PRO A 188 12.62 9.74 10.40
CA PRO A 188 13.15 10.21 9.14
C PRO A 188 12.76 9.32 7.95
N HIS A 189 12.89 7.99 8.10
CA HIS A 189 12.56 7.05 7.02
C HIS A 189 11.07 6.87 6.80
N GLN A 190 10.23 7.10 7.82
CA GLN A 190 8.77 7.22 7.62
C GLN A 190 8.44 8.45 6.75
N THR A 191 9.18 9.55 6.93
CA THR A 191 9.05 10.74 6.07
C THR A 191 9.48 10.45 4.64
N ASP A 192 10.60 9.76 4.44
CA ASP A 192 11.09 9.35 3.11
C ASP A 192 10.06 8.45 2.39
N TRP A 193 9.46 7.51 3.12
CA TRP A 193 8.38 6.66 2.60
C TRP A 193 7.18 7.51 2.16
N LEU A 194 6.74 8.46 2.98
CA LEU A 194 5.62 9.36 2.66
C LEU A 194 5.88 10.16 1.38
N LEU A 195 7.10 10.72 1.23
CA LEU A 195 7.50 11.44 0.03
C LEU A 195 7.53 10.53 -1.20
N THR A 196 8.01 9.29 -1.04
CA THR A 196 8.01 8.27 -2.10
C THR A 196 6.59 7.96 -2.56
N VAL A 197 5.65 7.71 -1.63
CA VAL A 197 4.24 7.44 -1.97
C VAL A 197 3.62 8.62 -2.72
N LYS A 198 3.83 9.85 -2.24
CA LYS A 198 3.31 11.05 -2.91
C LYS A 198 3.90 11.22 -4.32
N ALA A 199 5.19 10.93 -4.52
CA ALA A 199 5.82 10.96 -5.83
C ALA A 199 5.25 9.90 -6.78
N LEU A 200 4.98 8.69 -6.30
CA LEU A 200 4.32 7.63 -7.08
C LEU A 200 2.93 8.06 -7.55
N VAL A 201 2.12 8.65 -6.67
CA VAL A 201 0.77 9.13 -7.02
C VAL A 201 0.85 10.26 -8.06
N VAL A 202 1.77 11.20 -7.89
CA VAL A 202 2.01 12.28 -8.87
C VAL A 202 2.45 11.72 -10.22
N SER A 203 3.17 10.60 -10.26
CA SER A 203 3.55 9.90 -11.50
C SER A 203 2.40 9.06 -12.11
N GLY A 204 1.21 9.09 -11.52
CA GLY A 204 0.03 8.36 -12.01
C GLY A 204 -0.14 6.95 -11.44
N LYS A 205 0.70 6.52 -10.49
CA LYS A 205 0.55 5.22 -9.84
C LYS A 205 -0.54 5.26 -8.76
N THR A 206 -1.19 4.13 -8.55
CA THR A 206 -2.18 3.95 -7.47
C THR A 206 -1.51 3.26 -6.29
N VAL A 207 -1.67 3.80 -5.10
CA VAL A 207 -1.12 3.22 -3.87
C VAL A 207 -2.25 2.90 -2.90
N VAL A 208 -2.23 1.68 -2.36
CA VAL A 208 -3.13 1.26 -1.28
C VAL A 208 -2.29 0.76 -0.12
N SER A 209 -2.43 1.35 1.05
CA SER A 209 -1.66 0.98 2.22
C SER A 209 -2.54 0.63 3.41
N VAL A 210 -2.18 -0.39 4.16
CA VAL A 210 -2.70 -0.62 5.51
C VAL A 210 -1.74 0.05 6.48
N LEU A 211 -2.24 0.96 7.30
CA LEU A 211 -1.45 1.69 8.29
C LEU A 211 -2.08 1.58 9.68
N HIS A 212 -1.23 1.42 10.70
CA HIS A 212 -1.64 1.48 12.10
C HIS A 212 -1.63 2.91 12.64
N GLU A 213 -0.68 3.72 12.19
CA GLU A 213 -0.56 5.12 12.59
C GLU A 213 -1.58 5.96 11.83
N VAL A 214 -2.70 6.28 12.52
CA VAL A 214 -3.83 7.01 11.92
C VAL A 214 -3.39 8.37 11.36
N SER A 215 -2.45 9.06 12.02
CA SER A 215 -1.92 10.35 11.55
C SER A 215 -1.19 10.25 10.21
N PHE A 216 -0.48 9.13 9.94
CA PHE A 216 0.11 8.88 8.62
C PHE A 216 -0.97 8.50 7.60
N ALA A 217 -1.97 7.72 8.00
CA ALA A 217 -3.08 7.35 7.13
C ALA A 217 -3.87 8.57 6.66
N LEU A 218 -4.02 9.58 7.50
CA LEU A 218 -4.68 10.85 7.18
C LEU A 218 -3.90 11.73 6.18
N GLN A 219 -2.67 11.37 5.82
CA GLN A 219 -1.91 12.03 4.76
C GLN A 219 -2.23 11.48 3.36
N ALA A 220 -3.05 10.43 3.27
CA ALA A 220 -3.55 9.88 2.02
C ALA A 220 -4.62 10.78 1.37
N ASP A 221 -4.99 10.49 0.13
CA ASP A 221 -6.08 11.19 -0.57
C ASP A 221 -7.45 10.69 -0.06
N ALA A 222 -7.55 9.38 0.21
CA ALA A 222 -8.77 8.73 0.68
C ALA A 222 -8.51 7.70 1.77
N LEU A 223 -9.53 7.45 2.59
CA LEU A 223 -9.54 6.40 3.61
C LEU A 223 -10.64 5.38 3.36
N VAL A 224 -10.31 4.13 3.65
CA VAL A 224 -11.26 3.03 3.87
C VAL A 224 -11.19 2.67 5.34
N VAL A 225 -12.27 2.86 6.07
CA VAL A 225 -12.39 2.57 7.50
C VAL A 225 -13.04 1.20 7.67
N MET A 226 -12.38 0.29 8.39
CA MET A 226 -12.84 -1.07 8.61
C MET A 226 -13.06 -1.38 10.09
N ALA A 227 -14.11 -2.12 10.38
CA ALA A 227 -14.36 -2.74 11.68
C ALA A 227 -15.02 -4.10 11.50
N GLN A 228 -14.64 -5.10 12.31
CA GLN A 228 -15.28 -6.41 12.37
C GLN A 228 -15.50 -7.07 10.99
N GLY A 229 -14.49 -7.00 10.11
CA GLY A 229 -14.56 -7.62 8.79
C GLY A 229 -15.40 -6.87 7.76
N CYS A 230 -15.89 -5.68 8.06
CA CYS A 230 -16.71 -4.85 7.17
C CYS A 230 -16.04 -3.51 6.89
N VAL A 231 -16.34 -2.90 5.73
CA VAL A 231 -16.05 -1.49 5.45
C VAL A 231 -17.20 -0.66 6.05
N THR A 232 -16.87 0.17 7.04
CA THR A 232 -17.86 1.03 7.71
C THR A 232 -17.95 2.40 7.05
N HIS A 233 -16.87 2.85 6.39
CA HIS A 233 -16.85 4.13 5.68
C HIS A 233 -15.75 4.14 4.60
N GLN A 234 -15.98 4.87 3.51
CA GLN A 234 -14.99 5.23 2.50
C GLN A 234 -15.19 6.69 2.12
N GLY A 235 -14.11 7.50 2.15
CA GLY A 235 -14.19 8.92 1.81
C GLY A 235 -12.84 9.61 1.80
N GLY A 236 -12.82 10.89 1.44
CA GLY A 236 -11.63 11.73 1.44
C GLY A 236 -11.09 11.94 2.86
N CYS A 237 -9.75 12.05 2.99
CA CYS A 237 -9.11 12.28 4.30
C CYS A 237 -9.51 13.62 4.95
N GLY A 238 -9.92 14.62 4.15
CA GLY A 238 -10.40 15.92 4.64
C GLY A 238 -11.88 15.95 5.03
N ASP A 239 -12.64 14.88 4.81
CA ASP A 239 -14.09 14.87 4.99
C ASP A 239 -14.48 14.69 6.46
N ALA A 240 -15.37 15.53 6.97
CA ALA A 240 -15.89 15.41 8.33
C ALA A 240 -16.61 14.07 8.60
N ALA A 241 -17.19 13.43 7.57
CA ALA A 241 -17.78 12.10 7.70
C ALA A 241 -16.71 11.03 7.95
N THR A 242 -15.56 11.12 7.26
CA THR A 242 -14.41 10.24 7.44
C THR A 242 -13.82 10.38 8.85
N HIS A 243 -13.70 11.61 9.37
CA HIS A 243 -13.22 11.87 10.73
C HIS A 243 -14.14 11.23 11.77
N ARG A 244 -15.46 11.41 11.65
CA ARG A 244 -16.46 10.78 12.55
C ARG A 244 -16.38 9.24 12.49
N ALA A 245 -16.24 8.67 11.31
CA ALA A 245 -16.10 7.23 11.15
C ALA A 245 -14.82 6.70 11.81
N LEU A 246 -13.70 7.42 11.66
CA LEU A 246 -12.44 7.11 12.35
C LEU A 246 -12.61 7.15 13.88
N GLU A 247 -13.16 8.24 14.41
CA GLU A 247 -13.38 8.39 15.85
C GLU A 247 -14.29 7.27 16.40
N ALA A 248 -15.32 6.89 15.64
CA ALA A 248 -16.24 5.83 16.03
C ALA A 248 -15.57 4.45 16.12
N VAL A 249 -14.75 4.05 15.13
CA VAL A 249 -14.11 2.71 15.16
C VAL A 249 -12.98 2.60 16.17
N PHE A 250 -12.50 3.73 16.73
CA PHE A 250 -11.54 3.78 17.83
C PHE A 250 -12.22 4.18 19.16
N ASP A 251 -13.51 3.84 19.34
CA ASP A 251 -14.29 4.01 20.59
C ASP A 251 -14.29 5.45 21.09
N GLN A 252 -14.27 6.46 20.21
CA GLN A 252 -14.17 7.88 20.53
C GLN A 252 -12.92 8.27 21.35
N ARG A 253 -11.87 7.41 21.34
CA ARG A 253 -10.63 7.65 22.08
C ARG A 253 -9.59 8.47 21.33
N ILE A 254 -9.88 8.82 20.07
CA ILE A 254 -9.07 9.74 19.26
C ILE A 254 -9.92 10.91 18.81
N ALA A 255 -9.27 12.04 18.55
CA ALA A 255 -9.86 13.20 17.90
C ALA A 255 -9.02 13.60 16.70
N VAL A 256 -9.67 13.92 15.58
CA VAL A 256 -8.97 14.38 14.36
C VAL A 256 -8.90 15.89 14.37
N HIS A 257 -7.69 16.43 14.23
CA HIS A 257 -7.41 17.86 14.23
C HIS A 257 -6.67 18.29 12.97
N HIS A 258 -6.91 19.49 12.52
CA HIS A 258 -6.16 20.11 11.44
C HIS A 258 -5.10 21.04 12.04
N LEU A 259 -3.81 20.67 11.95
CA LEU A 259 -2.69 21.43 12.50
C LEU A 259 -1.61 21.61 11.42
N ALA A 260 -1.10 22.82 11.27
CA ALA A 260 -0.02 23.14 10.32
C ALA A 260 -0.26 22.62 8.88
N GLY A 261 -1.51 22.62 8.42
CA GLY A 261 -1.89 22.17 7.07
C GLY A 261 -2.02 20.64 6.93
N GLN A 262 -2.00 19.88 8.04
CA GLN A 262 -2.11 18.43 8.05
C GLN A 262 -3.23 17.95 8.99
N TRP A 263 -3.86 16.83 8.64
CA TRP A 263 -4.79 16.14 9.52
C TRP A 263 -4.02 15.18 10.43
N LEU A 264 -4.27 15.25 11.72
CA LEU A 264 -3.62 14.44 12.76
C LEU A 264 -4.68 13.84 13.67
N ALA A 265 -4.48 12.59 14.07
CA ALA A 265 -5.29 11.94 15.08
C ALA A 265 -4.53 11.99 16.42
N LEU A 266 -5.14 12.59 17.42
CA LEU A 266 -4.60 12.71 18.77
C LEU A 266 -5.44 11.91 19.76
N PRO A 267 -4.85 11.31 20.80
CA PRO A 267 -5.61 10.70 21.89
C PRO A 267 -6.54 11.70 22.57
N LYS A 268 -7.77 11.30 22.85
CA LYS A 268 -8.66 12.02 23.78
C LYS A 268 -8.32 11.57 25.19
N LEU A 269 -7.91 12.51 26.04
CA LEU A 269 -7.62 12.31 27.46
C LEU A 269 -8.86 12.48 28.31
#